data_6c313326746a9d23a9fe7a3124890311
#
_entry.id   6c313326746a9d23a9fe7a3124890311
#
_cell.length_a   1.000
_cell.length_b   1.000
_cell.length_c   1.000
_cell.angle_alpha   90.00
_cell.angle_beta   90.00
_cell.angle_gamma   90.00
#
_symmetry.space_group_name_H-M   'P 1'
#
loop_
_entity.id
_entity.type
_entity.pdbx_description
1 polymer ?
#
loop_
_entity_poly.entity_id
_entity_poly.type
_entity_poly.pdbx_seq_one_letter_code
_entity_poly.pdbx_strand_id
1 'polypeptide(L)'
;AAPLLQAIAQDPVLRELKLIAEPWDIGPGGHRLGAFPPVWGEWNDRFRDTVRRFWRGDAGLTGELATRFAGSADVFAPRSRPPSRSVNFVTAHDGFTLADLVTYAAKHNEANGEDNRDGSDASWSWNHGVEGPTADPVIAAARGRDVRNLLATLLLSRGTPMLAMGDELGRSQR
;
A
#
# COMPACT_ATOMS: atom_id res chain seq x y z
N ALA A 1 -18.45 8.49 -17.03
CA ALA A 1 -17.68 7.25 -16.81
C ALA A 1 -17.16 6.74 -18.16
N ALA A 2 -15.99 6.07 -18.17
CA ALA A 2 -15.50 5.43 -19.39
C ALA A 2 -16.51 4.37 -19.89
N PRO A 3 -16.72 4.23 -21.22
CA PRO A 3 -17.70 3.29 -21.75
C PRO A 3 -17.54 1.85 -21.24
N LEU A 4 -16.32 1.40 -21.04
CA LEU A 4 -16.01 0.08 -20.46
C LEU A 4 -16.61 -0.09 -19.06
N LEU A 5 -16.45 0.90 -18.17
CA LEU A 5 -16.98 0.83 -16.80
C LEU A 5 -18.51 0.82 -16.77
N GLN A 6 -19.15 1.48 -17.75
CA GLN A 6 -20.62 1.43 -17.91
C GLN A 6 -21.07 0.06 -18.40
N ALA A 7 -20.38 -0.52 -19.38
CA ALA A 7 -20.68 -1.86 -19.88
C ALA A 7 -20.56 -2.91 -18.77
N ILE A 8 -19.49 -2.86 -17.96
CA ILE A 8 -19.33 -3.75 -16.80
C ILE A 8 -20.49 -3.60 -15.80
N ALA A 9 -20.91 -2.36 -15.52
CA ALA A 9 -21.98 -2.10 -14.56
C ALA A 9 -23.37 -2.57 -15.06
N GLN A 10 -23.56 -2.70 -16.39
CA GLN A 10 -24.80 -3.13 -17.01
C GLN A 10 -24.84 -4.63 -17.33
N ASP A 11 -23.67 -5.28 -17.35
CA ASP A 11 -23.58 -6.72 -17.59
C ASP A 11 -24.16 -7.51 -16.40
N PRO A 12 -25.10 -8.44 -16.63
CA PRO A 12 -25.79 -9.14 -15.54
C PRO A 12 -24.89 -10.05 -14.72
N VAL A 13 -23.76 -10.48 -15.26
CA VAL A 13 -22.78 -11.31 -14.54
C VAL A 13 -21.74 -10.42 -13.84
N LEU A 14 -21.15 -9.47 -14.58
CA LEU A 14 -20.04 -8.68 -14.07
C LEU A 14 -20.46 -7.70 -12.96
N ARG A 15 -21.68 -7.17 -12.98
CA ARG A 15 -22.19 -6.27 -11.94
C ARG A 15 -22.30 -6.91 -10.56
N GLU A 16 -22.40 -8.24 -10.49
CA GLU A 16 -22.50 -8.99 -9.21
C GLU A 16 -21.11 -9.31 -8.61
N LEU A 17 -20.05 -9.05 -9.36
CA LEU A 17 -18.69 -9.33 -8.91
C LEU A 17 -18.17 -8.23 -7.98
N LYS A 18 -17.26 -8.62 -7.09
CA LYS A 18 -16.45 -7.67 -6.32
C LYS A 18 -15.38 -7.09 -7.23
N LEU A 19 -15.58 -5.85 -7.67
CA LEU A 19 -14.68 -5.15 -8.57
C LEU A 19 -13.72 -4.28 -7.77
N ILE A 20 -12.43 -4.43 -8.03
CA ILE A 20 -11.34 -3.67 -7.38
C ILE A 20 -10.46 -3.09 -8.47
N ALA A 21 -10.14 -1.81 -8.34
CA ALA A 21 -9.25 -1.10 -9.24
C ALA A 21 -7.90 -0.82 -8.58
N GLU A 22 -6.84 -0.91 -9.37
CA GLU A 22 -5.59 -0.23 -9.14
C GLU A 22 -5.69 1.13 -9.83
N PRO A 23 -5.89 2.25 -9.07
CA PRO A 23 -6.37 3.50 -9.64
C PRO A 23 -5.25 4.41 -10.16
N TRP A 24 -4.21 3.85 -10.76
CA TRP A 24 -3.11 4.62 -11.35
C TRP A 24 -2.58 3.99 -12.64
N ASP A 25 -1.92 4.83 -13.41
CA ASP A 25 -1.23 4.53 -14.65
C ASP A 25 -0.06 5.52 -14.79
N ILE A 26 0.93 5.21 -15.62
CA ILE A 26 2.12 6.02 -15.84
C ILE A 26 1.87 7.29 -16.69
N GLY A 27 0.73 7.37 -17.35
CA GLY A 27 0.37 8.52 -18.21
C GLY A 27 0.01 9.80 -17.44
N PRO A 28 0.03 10.96 -18.10
CA PRO A 28 -0.43 12.22 -17.51
C PRO A 28 -1.87 12.11 -16.99
N GLY A 29 -2.09 12.45 -15.70
CA GLY A 29 -3.39 12.31 -15.05
C GLY A 29 -3.80 10.86 -14.78
N GLY A 30 -2.85 9.92 -14.82
CA GLY A 30 -3.08 8.50 -14.56
C GLY A 30 -3.50 8.19 -13.13
N HIS A 31 -3.07 8.96 -12.14
CA HIS A 31 -3.48 8.75 -10.75
C HIS A 31 -4.92 9.17 -10.52
N ARG A 32 -5.79 8.20 -10.22
CA ARG A 32 -7.24 8.37 -10.19
C ARG A 32 -7.91 7.84 -8.91
N LEU A 33 -7.19 7.77 -7.83
CA LEU A 33 -7.74 7.33 -6.55
C LEU A 33 -8.99 8.16 -6.17
N GLY A 34 -10.09 7.48 -5.83
CA GLY A 34 -11.38 8.08 -5.54
C GLY A 34 -12.25 8.37 -6.78
N ALA A 35 -11.80 8.06 -8.00
CA ALA A 35 -12.49 8.40 -9.24
C ALA A 35 -13.33 7.27 -9.85
N PHE A 36 -13.18 6.04 -9.42
CA PHE A 36 -13.92 4.90 -9.93
C PHE A 36 -15.40 4.90 -9.49
N PRO A 37 -16.28 4.11 -10.14
CA PRO A 37 -17.68 4.02 -9.76
C PRO A 37 -17.86 3.63 -8.28
N PRO A 38 -18.95 4.08 -7.61
CA PRO A 38 -19.13 3.89 -6.16
C PRO A 38 -19.09 2.45 -5.66
N VAL A 39 -19.42 1.48 -6.53
CA VAL A 39 -19.43 0.05 -6.19
C VAL A 39 -18.04 -0.58 -6.18
N TRP A 40 -17.06 0.05 -6.82
CA TRP A 40 -15.70 -0.47 -6.91
C TRP A 40 -14.92 -0.22 -5.63
N GLY A 41 -14.11 -1.22 -5.22
CA GLY A 41 -12.99 -0.99 -4.31
C GLY A 41 -11.82 -0.35 -5.07
N GLU A 42 -11.01 0.42 -4.38
CA GLU A 42 -9.80 1.01 -4.97
C GLU A 42 -8.62 0.77 -4.03
N TRP A 43 -7.50 0.33 -4.59
CA TRP A 43 -6.25 0.30 -3.85
C TRP A 43 -5.89 1.70 -3.39
N ASN A 44 -5.59 1.86 -2.11
CA ASN A 44 -5.35 3.16 -1.49
C ASN A 44 -3.85 3.37 -1.23
N ASP A 45 -3.15 3.94 -2.20
CA ASP A 45 -1.73 4.29 -2.09
C ASP A 45 -1.48 5.38 -1.03
N ARG A 46 -2.44 6.29 -0.78
CA ARG A 46 -2.33 7.25 0.32
C ARG A 46 -2.29 6.57 1.68
N PHE A 47 -3.06 5.49 1.85
CA PHE A 47 -2.96 4.67 3.06
C PHE A 47 -1.57 4.07 3.17
N ARG A 48 -1.09 3.39 2.13
CA ARG A 48 0.25 2.79 2.07
C ARG A 48 1.33 3.79 2.47
N ASP A 49 1.38 4.92 1.78
CA ASP A 49 2.45 5.89 1.94
C ASP A 49 2.42 6.56 3.32
N THR A 50 1.23 6.94 3.80
CA THR A 50 1.07 7.54 5.14
C THR A 50 1.51 6.57 6.23
N VAL A 51 1.08 5.32 6.17
CA VAL A 51 1.39 4.30 7.19
C VAL A 51 2.88 3.96 7.20
N ARG A 52 3.50 3.78 6.02
CA ARG A 52 4.95 3.56 5.91
C ARG A 52 5.74 4.72 6.49
N ARG A 53 5.45 5.95 6.09
CA ARG A 53 6.12 7.17 6.55
C ARG A 53 5.95 7.38 8.05
N PHE A 54 4.76 7.13 8.59
CA PHE A 54 4.50 7.27 10.03
C PHE A 54 5.38 6.31 10.84
N TRP A 55 5.41 5.03 10.48
CA TRP A 55 6.21 4.04 11.21
C TRP A 55 7.72 4.16 10.96
N ARG A 56 8.12 4.78 9.86
CA ARG A 56 9.50 5.22 9.64
C ARG A 56 9.92 6.37 10.57
N GLY A 57 8.98 7.12 11.12
CA GLY A 57 9.24 8.22 12.04
C GLY A 57 9.20 9.62 11.41
N ASP A 58 8.61 9.78 10.21
CA ASP A 58 8.44 11.08 9.58
C ASP A 58 7.57 11.99 10.45
N ALA A 59 7.96 13.25 10.60
CA ALA A 59 7.23 14.21 11.43
C ALA A 59 5.89 14.65 10.81
N GLY A 60 4.94 15.06 11.65
CA GLY A 60 3.72 15.76 11.23
C GLY A 60 2.61 14.85 10.67
N LEU A 61 2.72 13.54 10.73
CA LEU A 61 1.79 12.60 10.09
C LEU A 61 0.63 12.12 10.96
N THR A 62 0.57 12.49 12.25
CA THR A 62 -0.45 11.97 13.18
C THR A 62 -1.88 12.23 12.69
N GLY A 63 -2.18 13.43 12.20
CA GLY A 63 -3.52 13.77 11.69
C GLY A 63 -3.84 13.04 10.39
N GLU A 64 -2.85 12.88 9.52
CA GLU A 64 -3.03 12.12 8.29
C GLU A 64 -3.24 10.63 8.58
N LEU A 65 -2.44 10.04 9.47
CA LEU A 65 -2.63 8.66 9.92
C LEU A 65 -4.03 8.44 10.51
N ALA A 66 -4.52 9.35 11.36
CA ALA A 66 -5.87 9.28 11.92
C ALA A 66 -6.93 9.27 10.81
N THR A 67 -6.76 10.06 9.75
CA THR A 67 -7.63 10.08 8.58
C THR A 67 -7.59 8.75 7.83
N ARG A 68 -6.39 8.17 7.62
CA ARG A 68 -6.21 6.86 6.99
C ARG A 68 -6.87 5.75 7.82
N PHE A 69 -6.59 5.76 9.13
CA PHE A 69 -7.12 4.78 10.08
C PHE A 69 -8.66 4.81 10.14
N ALA A 70 -9.26 5.99 10.08
CA ALA A 70 -10.71 6.19 10.06
C ALA A 70 -11.39 5.87 8.70
N GLY A 71 -10.65 5.47 7.67
CA GLY A 71 -11.20 5.01 6.38
C GLY A 71 -11.07 6.03 5.25
N SER A 72 -10.08 6.93 5.30
CA SER A 72 -9.73 7.87 4.22
C SER A 72 -10.93 8.67 3.69
N ALA A 73 -11.66 9.32 4.60
CA ALA A 73 -12.86 10.09 4.25
C ALA A 73 -12.58 11.22 3.26
N ASP A 74 -11.38 11.82 3.28
CA ASP A 74 -10.93 12.82 2.31
C ASP A 74 -10.91 12.31 0.86
N VAL A 75 -10.78 11.00 0.67
CA VAL A 75 -10.78 10.33 -0.64
C VAL A 75 -12.18 9.86 -1.04
N PHE A 76 -12.89 9.20 -0.12
CA PHE A 76 -14.09 8.44 -0.47
C PHE A 76 -15.40 9.17 -0.14
N ALA A 77 -15.45 10.00 0.93
CA ALA A 77 -16.66 10.71 1.32
C ALA A 77 -17.19 11.74 0.29
N PRO A 78 -16.36 12.45 -0.50
CA PRO A 78 -16.87 13.40 -1.49
C PRO A 78 -17.81 12.80 -2.53
N ARG A 79 -17.76 11.48 -2.72
CA ARG A 79 -18.67 10.74 -3.63
C ARG A 79 -19.59 9.79 -2.88
N SER A 80 -19.86 10.04 -1.60
CA SER A 80 -20.73 9.22 -0.75
C SER A 80 -20.33 7.73 -0.73
N ARG A 81 -19.04 7.45 -0.83
CA ARG A 81 -18.51 6.09 -0.83
C ARG A 81 -18.19 5.65 0.59
N PRO A 82 -18.59 4.44 1.00
CA PRO A 82 -18.27 3.94 2.33
C PRO A 82 -16.77 3.63 2.48
N PRO A 83 -16.22 3.64 3.69
CA PRO A 83 -14.82 3.29 3.97
C PRO A 83 -14.40 1.92 3.42
N SER A 84 -15.34 0.97 3.32
CA SER A 84 -15.08 -0.38 2.77
C SER A 84 -14.65 -0.38 1.28
N ARG A 85 -14.75 0.75 0.59
CA ARG A 85 -14.23 0.91 -0.78
C ARG A 85 -12.74 1.24 -0.81
N SER A 86 -12.17 1.65 0.32
CA SER A 86 -10.72 1.75 0.50
C SER A 86 -10.15 0.34 0.66
N VAL A 87 -9.41 -0.14 -0.31
CA VAL A 87 -8.59 -1.34 -0.18
C VAL A 87 -7.24 -0.90 0.37
N ASN A 88 -7.08 -1.08 1.67
CA ASN A 88 -5.88 -0.66 2.40
C ASN A 88 -4.78 -1.71 2.24
N PHE A 89 -3.55 -1.27 2.02
CA PHE A 89 -2.40 -2.16 1.94
C PHE A 89 -1.14 -1.45 2.43
N VAL A 90 -0.16 -2.22 2.85
CA VAL A 90 1.19 -1.74 3.18
C VAL A 90 2.16 -2.12 2.06
N THR A 91 2.02 -3.32 1.52
CA THR A 91 2.82 -3.91 0.45
C THR A 91 1.91 -4.52 -0.60
N ALA A 92 2.41 -4.66 -1.82
CA ALA A 92 1.66 -5.22 -2.94
C ALA A 92 2.54 -6.18 -3.77
N HIS A 93 2.20 -6.37 -5.05
CA HIS A 93 2.96 -7.22 -5.97
C HIS A 93 4.28 -6.59 -6.43
N ASP A 94 4.36 -5.25 -6.34
CA ASP A 94 5.54 -4.45 -6.68
C ASP A 94 6.25 -3.90 -5.44
N GLY A 95 7.49 -3.47 -5.61
CA GLY A 95 8.30 -2.91 -4.53
C GLY A 95 8.70 -3.94 -3.47
N PHE A 96 8.99 -3.47 -2.27
CA PHE A 96 9.42 -4.32 -1.17
C PHE A 96 8.31 -5.19 -0.60
N THR A 97 8.67 -6.42 -0.19
CA THR A 97 7.87 -7.20 0.77
C THR A 97 7.87 -6.51 2.13
N LEU A 98 7.02 -6.94 3.05
CA LEU A 98 6.96 -6.34 4.38
C LEU A 98 8.27 -6.52 5.17
N ALA A 99 8.93 -7.67 5.03
CA ALA A 99 10.23 -7.93 5.63
C ALA A 99 11.33 -7.03 5.02
N ASP A 100 11.31 -6.87 3.70
CA ASP A 100 12.29 -6.05 2.99
C ASP A 100 12.09 -4.55 3.25
N LEU A 101 10.84 -4.11 3.43
CA LEU A 101 10.47 -2.73 3.75
C LEU A 101 11.14 -2.20 5.03
N VAL A 102 11.38 -3.08 6.02
CA VAL A 102 12.05 -2.74 7.28
C VAL A 102 13.53 -3.15 7.30
N THR A 103 14.04 -3.67 6.17
CA THR A 103 15.39 -4.22 6.07
C THR A 103 16.28 -3.40 5.14
N TYR A 104 15.70 -2.77 4.13
CA TYR A 104 16.42 -2.01 3.11
C TYR A 104 15.97 -0.55 3.08
N ALA A 105 16.91 0.37 2.94
CA ALA A 105 16.62 1.79 2.73
C ALA A 105 16.50 2.14 1.23
N ALA A 106 17.15 1.37 0.35
CA ALA A 106 17.16 1.57 -1.09
C ALA A 106 16.80 0.28 -1.83
N LYS A 107 16.31 0.41 -3.06
CA LYS A 107 16.09 -0.75 -3.94
C LYS A 107 17.41 -1.35 -4.41
N HIS A 108 17.43 -2.66 -4.60
CA HIS A 108 18.58 -3.46 -5.04
C HIS A 108 18.14 -4.36 -6.20
N ASN A 109 17.90 -3.75 -7.36
CA ASN A 109 17.37 -4.42 -8.57
C ASN A 109 18.45 -4.62 -9.65
N GLU A 110 19.73 -4.54 -9.31
CA GLU A 110 20.85 -4.63 -10.24
C GLU A 110 20.85 -5.95 -11.04
N ALA A 111 20.38 -7.03 -10.40
CA ALA A 111 20.34 -8.36 -11.01
C ALA A 111 19.36 -8.49 -12.19
N ASN A 112 18.40 -7.56 -12.36
CA ASN A 112 17.47 -7.61 -13.48
C ASN A 112 18.02 -7.00 -14.79
N GLY A 113 19.23 -6.43 -14.76
CA GLY A 113 19.89 -5.88 -15.95
C GLY A 113 19.48 -4.46 -16.34
N GLU A 114 18.70 -3.76 -15.51
CA GLU A 114 18.23 -2.39 -15.73
C GLU A 114 19.06 -1.34 -14.98
N ASP A 115 20.23 -1.69 -14.48
CA ASP A 115 21.14 -0.81 -13.72
C ASP A 115 20.44 -0.13 -12.51
N ASN A 116 19.57 -0.86 -11.84
CA ASN A 116 18.77 -0.37 -10.70
C ASN A 116 17.87 0.84 -11.03
N ARG A 117 17.52 1.06 -12.31
CA ARG A 117 16.70 2.20 -12.75
C ARG A 117 15.20 1.93 -12.70
N ASP A 118 14.79 0.66 -12.67
CA ASP A 118 13.40 0.24 -12.60
C ASP A 118 12.79 0.45 -11.21
N GLY A 119 11.47 0.47 -11.15
CA GLY A 119 10.73 0.67 -9.92
C GLY A 119 10.86 2.06 -9.31
N SER A 120 10.16 2.30 -8.22
CA SER A 120 10.14 3.60 -7.53
C SER A 120 11.24 3.70 -6.48
N ASP A 121 11.89 4.88 -6.39
CA ASP A 121 12.77 5.22 -5.27
C ASP A 121 11.99 5.67 -4.02
N ALA A 122 10.71 5.99 -4.15
CA ALA A 122 9.84 6.45 -3.07
C ALA A 122 9.16 5.27 -2.35
N SER A 123 9.94 4.31 -1.87
CA SER A 123 9.42 3.13 -1.16
C SER A 123 9.01 3.41 0.30
N TRP A 124 9.49 4.52 0.88
CA TRP A 124 9.29 4.91 2.28
C TRP A 124 9.73 3.82 3.27
N SER A 125 10.75 3.06 2.90
CA SER A 125 11.35 2.00 3.70
C SER A 125 12.34 2.54 4.73
N TRP A 126 12.73 1.71 5.70
CA TRP A 126 13.75 2.05 6.69
C TRP A 126 14.51 0.83 7.17
N ASN A 127 15.84 0.84 7.05
CA ASN A 127 16.73 -0.28 7.35
C ASN A 127 17.20 -0.36 8.82
N HIS A 128 16.78 0.55 9.70
CA HIS A 128 17.22 0.67 11.08
C HIS A 128 18.74 0.87 11.24
N GLY A 129 19.37 1.52 10.24
CA GLY A 129 20.80 1.84 10.26
C GLY A 129 21.73 0.77 9.71
N VAL A 130 21.20 -0.38 9.29
CA VAL A 130 21.96 -1.46 8.63
C VAL A 130 21.24 -1.91 7.38
N GLU A 131 21.87 -1.74 6.21
CA GLU A 131 21.31 -2.17 4.94
C GLU A 131 21.39 -3.69 4.80
N GLY A 132 20.24 -4.34 4.57
CA GLY A 132 20.17 -5.79 4.42
C GLY A 132 20.12 -6.58 5.75
N PRO A 133 20.30 -7.90 5.68
CA PRO A 133 20.23 -8.78 6.84
C PRO A 133 21.27 -8.43 7.91
N THR A 134 20.93 -8.66 9.19
CA THR A 134 21.82 -8.40 10.31
C THR A 134 21.64 -9.44 11.40
N ALA A 135 22.73 -9.75 12.11
CA ALA A 135 22.74 -10.56 13.33
C ALA A 135 22.56 -9.73 14.61
N ASP A 136 22.49 -8.39 14.51
CA ASP A 136 22.28 -7.53 15.68
C ASP A 136 20.88 -7.74 16.25
N PRO A 137 20.75 -8.24 17.51
CA PRO A 137 19.45 -8.55 18.10
C PRO A 137 18.60 -7.28 18.36
N VAL A 138 19.22 -6.12 18.56
CA VAL A 138 18.50 -4.86 18.79
C VAL A 138 17.83 -4.41 17.51
N ILE A 139 18.56 -4.44 16.39
CA ILE A 139 18.02 -4.10 15.07
C ILE A 139 16.95 -5.11 14.65
N ALA A 140 17.21 -6.41 14.82
CA ALA A 140 16.23 -7.45 14.51
C ALA A 140 14.93 -7.29 15.30
N ALA A 141 15.03 -6.96 16.60
CA ALA A 141 13.85 -6.69 17.42
C ALA A 141 13.09 -5.44 16.99
N ALA A 142 13.80 -4.37 16.59
CA ALA A 142 13.19 -3.14 16.08
C ALA A 142 12.43 -3.39 14.77
N ARG A 143 13.03 -4.10 13.80
CA ARG A 143 12.39 -4.51 12.55
C ARG A 143 11.14 -5.34 12.81
N GLY A 144 11.24 -6.35 13.68
CA GLY A 144 10.09 -7.18 14.05
C GLY A 144 8.97 -6.41 14.74
N ARG A 145 9.29 -5.37 15.52
CA ARG A 145 8.29 -4.47 16.09
C ARG A 145 7.57 -3.67 14.99
N ASP A 146 8.31 -3.14 14.02
CA ASP A 146 7.72 -2.31 12.97
C ASP A 146 6.87 -3.14 12.01
N VAL A 147 7.26 -4.38 11.69
CA VAL A 147 6.40 -5.33 10.97
C VAL A 147 5.07 -5.52 11.69
N ARG A 148 5.08 -5.77 13.01
CA ARG A 148 3.84 -5.92 13.80
C ARG A 148 3.01 -4.64 13.82
N ASN A 149 3.63 -3.48 13.92
CA ASN A 149 2.95 -2.18 13.91
C ASN A 149 2.26 -1.91 12.57
N LEU A 150 2.94 -2.19 11.46
CA LEU A 150 2.41 -2.07 10.10
C LEU A 150 1.21 -3.00 9.88
N LEU A 151 1.32 -4.26 10.27
CA LEU A 151 0.23 -5.25 10.17
C LEU A 151 -0.95 -4.87 11.09
N ALA A 152 -0.68 -4.48 12.33
CA ALA A 152 -1.73 -4.06 13.26
C ALA A 152 -2.48 -2.82 12.72
N THR A 153 -1.76 -1.84 12.18
CA THR A 153 -2.37 -0.66 11.56
C THR A 153 -3.24 -1.05 10.38
N LEU A 154 -2.76 -1.93 9.50
CA LEU A 154 -3.51 -2.41 8.35
C LEU A 154 -4.81 -3.10 8.77
N LEU A 155 -4.73 -4.04 9.72
CA LEU A 155 -5.86 -4.89 10.09
C LEU A 155 -6.89 -4.18 10.98
N LEU A 156 -6.47 -3.17 11.76
CA LEU A 156 -7.36 -2.42 12.64
C LEU A 156 -7.95 -1.16 11.98
N SER A 157 -7.45 -0.75 10.82
CA SER A 157 -7.97 0.41 10.10
C SER A 157 -9.32 0.11 9.43
N ARG A 158 -10.19 1.12 9.38
CA ARG A 158 -11.43 1.02 8.62
C ARG A 158 -11.13 0.95 7.12
N GLY A 159 -11.71 -0.04 6.45
CA GLY A 159 -11.51 -0.33 5.03
C GLY A 159 -11.51 -1.83 4.78
N THR A 160 -11.07 -2.22 3.59
CA THR A 160 -10.83 -3.62 3.23
C THR A 160 -9.33 -3.85 3.30
N PRO A 161 -8.81 -4.66 4.22
CA PRO A 161 -7.38 -4.93 4.28
C PRO A 161 -6.97 -5.84 3.11
N MET A 162 -5.83 -5.54 2.50
CA MET A 162 -5.16 -6.37 1.52
C MET A 162 -3.76 -6.70 2.03
N LEU A 163 -3.45 -7.98 2.13
CA LEU A 163 -2.16 -8.49 2.56
C LEU A 163 -1.46 -9.15 1.37
N ALA A 164 -0.22 -8.78 1.10
CA ALA A 164 0.59 -9.47 0.11
C ALA A 164 0.98 -10.86 0.64
N MET A 165 0.72 -11.90 -0.17
CA MET A 165 0.97 -13.29 0.22
C MET A 165 2.44 -13.51 0.60
N GLY A 166 2.66 -14.07 1.77
CA GLY A 166 3.98 -14.33 2.35
C GLY A 166 4.45 -13.27 3.35
N ASP A 167 3.83 -12.09 3.40
CA ASP A 167 4.18 -11.06 4.39
C ASP A 167 3.92 -11.55 5.83
N GLU A 168 2.88 -12.35 6.01
CA GLU A 168 2.54 -13.00 7.29
C GLU A 168 3.60 -14.01 7.77
N LEU A 169 4.42 -14.50 6.84
CA LEU A 169 5.53 -15.45 7.11
C LEU A 169 6.91 -14.76 7.09
N GLY A 170 6.96 -13.45 6.85
CA GLY A 170 8.22 -12.72 6.75
C GLY A 170 8.99 -13.02 5.46
N ARG A 171 8.29 -13.24 4.34
CA ARG A 171 8.90 -13.48 3.03
C ARG A 171 9.80 -12.31 2.63
N SER A 172 11.01 -12.61 2.14
CA SER A 172 11.90 -11.70 1.43
C SER A 172 11.93 -12.07 -0.06
N GLN A 173 12.27 -11.12 -0.93
CA GLN A 173 12.43 -11.33 -2.39
C GLN A 173 13.82 -11.85 -2.78
N ARG A 174 14.60 -12.33 -1.86
CA ARG A 174 15.92 -12.95 -2.10
C ARG A 174 15.84 -14.45 -2.16
#